data_d73ccf51817858c17b99329c54c3e640
#
_entry.id   d73ccf51817858c17b99329c54c3e640
#
_cell.length_a   1.000
_cell.length_b   1.000
_cell.length_c   1.000
_cell.angle_alpha   90.00
_cell.angle_beta   90.00
_cell.angle_gamma   90.00
#
_symmetry.space_group_name_H-M   'P 1'
#
loop_
_entity.id
_entity.type
_entity.pdbx_description
1 polymer ?
#
loop_
_entity_poly.entity_id
_entity_poly.type
_entity_poly.pdbx_seq_one_letter_code
_entity_poly.pdbx_strand_id
1 'polypeptide(L)'
;MKKYIFLILALVAVVVIGGYYFLFGKKDVCKDVIPEDAKAVMVLDSKQLVKQMGIDISDIMDFMKSDKKKDIGVDLLSPMYGFLSNESYLCGVMALSDADDFEEVFKEKGVSVESQRGFKWAYSNQMIVCFDDKKALLLGPISQTESHNMRPRMVEWMSQSSSKSPLLSSALKQEGALCLSSKMSVLPSTYMQTALQYLDNPFDMDKVFLNDELSIKEKSLLLSTAVESDEDDIKSLVTKYKDVLRPIQASQLRSSVNNPLLWVGFNTKGANLLEELRKNSVLRLFLVGVNLCVDADMMLKAIDGDVCFELSDISSYTLKAQVTNQDFLKNANEWNTGFLGKNYSFKSIDKNNFMLQGVGNTTFFGVNDNVAYFTSNQHVTNNERSDTSDNFVTSNKPEIQGKIFYASVSVNKLARLPKMQNMLNDDNKKLNVFLDKMDRFTVSATDYFHYDIELSTKEDISDFIKQLLK
;
A
#
# COMPACT_ATOMS: atom_id res chain seq x y z
N MET A 1 -9.67 -14.79 -6.96
CA MET A 1 -10.46 -13.64 -6.48
C MET A 1 -11.50 -14.00 -5.42
N LYS A 2 -12.36 -15.02 -5.59
CA LYS A 2 -13.37 -15.41 -4.56
C LYS A 2 -12.78 -15.75 -3.17
N LYS A 3 -11.57 -16.30 -3.07
CA LYS A 3 -10.93 -16.64 -1.79
C LYS A 3 -10.50 -15.42 -0.94
N TYR A 4 -10.09 -14.34 -1.58
CA TYR A 4 -9.66 -13.11 -0.86
C TYR A 4 -10.86 -12.27 -0.40
N ILE A 5 -11.96 -12.28 -1.16
CA ILE A 5 -13.22 -11.66 -0.75
C ILE A 5 -13.77 -12.38 0.50
N PHE A 6 -13.61 -13.71 0.60
CA PHE A 6 -14.04 -14.47 1.78
C PHE A 6 -13.17 -14.16 3.02
N LEU A 7 -11.88 -13.89 2.83
CA LEU A 7 -10.97 -13.48 3.93
C LEU A 7 -11.31 -12.06 4.43
N ILE A 8 -11.60 -11.14 3.52
CA ILE A 8 -12.02 -9.77 3.86
C ILE A 8 -13.43 -9.79 4.49
N LEU A 9 -14.36 -10.60 3.98
CA LEU A 9 -15.70 -10.77 4.56
C LEU A 9 -15.65 -11.49 5.92
N ALA A 10 -14.74 -12.45 6.12
CA ALA A 10 -14.52 -13.06 7.42
C ALA A 10 -13.90 -12.06 8.42
N LEU A 11 -12.97 -11.22 7.97
CA LEU A 11 -12.38 -10.14 8.78
C LEU A 11 -13.45 -9.09 9.16
N VAL A 12 -14.28 -8.70 8.21
CA VAL A 12 -15.39 -7.76 8.43
C VAL A 12 -16.51 -8.38 9.27
N ALA A 13 -16.83 -9.67 9.11
CA ALA A 13 -17.80 -10.38 9.95
C ALA A 13 -17.29 -10.49 11.40
N VAL A 14 -15.99 -10.73 11.61
CA VAL A 14 -15.34 -10.73 12.93
C VAL A 14 -15.44 -9.34 13.59
N VAL A 15 -15.27 -8.26 12.80
CA VAL A 15 -15.40 -6.87 13.27
C VAL A 15 -16.82 -6.53 13.72
N VAL A 16 -17.83 -6.97 12.98
CA VAL A 16 -19.25 -6.72 13.30
C VAL A 16 -19.70 -7.47 14.56
N ILE A 17 -19.14 -8.66 14.79
CA ILE A 17 -19.40 -9.46 15.97
C ILE A 17 -18.67 -8.91 17.22
N GLY A 18 -17.54 -8.19 17.05
CA GLY A 18 -16.69 -7.66 18.13
C GLY A 18 -17.30 -6.54 19.00
N GLY A 19 -18.31 -5.83 18.50
CA GLY A 19 -18.93 -4.72 19.25
C GLY A 19 -19.66 -5.11 20.54
N TYR A 20 -19.98 -6.38 20.73
CA TYR A 20 -20.83 -6.85 21.84
C TYR A 20 -20.15 -6.86 23.23
N TYR A 21 -18.83 -6.99 23.32
CA TYR A 21 -18.16 -7.27 24.60
C TYR A 21 -17.32 -6.10 25.19
N PHE A 22 -17.53 -4.88 24.78
CA PHE A 22 -16.72 -3.71 25.13
C PHE A 22 -16.56 -3.37 26.64
N LEU A 23 -17.32 -3.98 27.55
CA LEU A 23 -17.46 -3.47 28.91
C LEU A 23 -16.62 -4.15 30.01
N PHE A 24 -15.88 -5.22 29.72
CA PHE A 24 -15.15 -5.93 30.77
C PHE A 24 -13.67 -6.12 30.39
N GLY A 25 -12.82 -5.27 30.95
CA GLY A 25 -11.36 -5.33 30.78
C GLY A 25 -10.73 -6.63 31.32
N LYS A 26 -10.78 -7.71 30.54
CA LYS A 26 -10.03 -8.93 30.84
C LYS A 26 -8.55 -8.73 30.47
N LYS A 27 -7.64 -9.32 31.25
CA LYS A 27 -6.21 -9.34 30.96
C LYS A 27 -5.99 -10.06 29.62
N ASP A 28 -5.31 -9.38 28.68
CA ASP A 28 -4.98 -9.97 27.39
C ASP A 28 -3.98 -11.13 27.57
N VAL A 29 -4.49 -12.36 27.46
CA VAL A 29 -3.71 -13.59 27.59
C VAL A 29 -3.24 -14.16 26.24
N CYS A 30 -3.75 -13.61 25.15
CA CYS A 30 -3.48 -14.12 23.80
C CYS A 30 -2.08 -13.73 23.32
N LYS A 31 -1.60 -12.53 23.66
CA LYS A 31 -0.27 -12.06 23.27
C LYS A 31 0.86 -12.96 23.79
N ASP A 32 0.64 -13.63 24.92
CA ASP A 32 1.64 -14.49 25.55
C ASP A 32 1.93 -15.75 24.71
N VAL A 33 1.02 -16.13 23.78
CA VAL A 33 1.16 -17.31 22.90
C VAL A 33 2.16 -17.08 21.75
N ILE A 34 2.45 -15.82 21.41
CA ILE A 34 3.30 -15.48 20.26
C ILE A 34 4.76 -15.89 20.53
N PRO A 35 5.35 -16.79 19.73
CA PRO A 35 6.72 -17.24 19.93
C PRO A 35 7.75 -16.14 19.62
N GLU A 36 8.91 -16.22 20.28
CA GLU A 36 10.01 -15.28 20.09
C GLU A 36 10.56 -15.32 18.66
N ASP A 37 10.58 -16.52 18.05
CA ASP A 37 11.12 -16.80 16.72
C ASP A 37 10.11 -16.63 15.58
N ALA A 38 8.94 -16.04 15.84
CA ALA A 38 7.96 -15.72 14.79
C ALA A 38 8.59 -14.90 13.67
N LYS A 39 8.22 -15.17 12.41
CA LYS A 39 8.68 -14.44 11.22
C LYS A 39 7.80 -13.21 10.90
N ALA A 40 6.55 -13.26 11.31
CA ALA A 40 5.60 -12.14 11.21
C ALA A 40 4.61 -12.22 12.36
N VAL A 41 4.14 -11.08 12.84
CA VAL A 41 3.11 -10.93 13.88
C VAL A 41 2.11 -9.88 13.44
N MET A 42 0.83 -10.23 13.51
CA MET A 42 -0.30 -9.37 13.22
C MET A 42 -1.11 -9.16 14.50
N VAL A 43 -1.54 -7.95 14.73
CA VAL A 43 -2.45 -7.55 15.82
C VAL A 43 -3.67 -6.91 15.22
N LEU A 44 -4.84 -7.46 15.47
CA LEU A 44 -6.12 -6.85 15.14
C LEU A 44 -6.75 -6.34 16.45
N ASP A 45 -6.78 -5.03 16.62
CA ASP A 45 -7.46 -4.39 17.75
C ASP A 45 -8.90 -4.04 17.36
N SER A 46 -9.84 -4.91 17.76
CA SER A 46 -11.27 -4.74 17.47
C SER A 46 -11.83 -3.44 18.05
N LYS A 47 -11.32 -2.97 19.20
CA LYS A 47 -11.77 -1.71 19.82
C LYS A 47 -11.31 -0.50 19.02
N GLN A 48 -10.07 -0.49 18.59
CA GLN A 48 -9.55 0.56 17.69
C GLN A 48 -10.30 0.57 16.37
N LEU A 49 -10.57 -0.60 15.82
CA LEU A 49 -11.30 -0.72 14.57
C LEU A 49 -12.70 -0.09 14.67
N VAL A 50 -13.48 -0.45 15.69
CA VAL A 50 -14.83 0.12 15.95
C VAL A 50 -14.75 1.63 16.18
N LYS A 51 -13.80 2.09 16.97
CA LYS A 51 -13.58 3.52 17.23
C LYS A 51 -13.23 4.30 15.96
N GLN A 52 -12.33 3.77 15.14
CA GLN A 52 -11.91 4.41 13.90
C GLN A 52 -13.02 4.40 12.84
N MET A 53 -13.88 3.36 12.83
CA MET A 53 -15.03 3.29 11.94
C MET A 53 -16.17 4.26 12.34
N GLY A 54 -16.10 4.89 13.51
CA GLY A 54 -17.19 5.75 14.00
C GLY A 54 -18.54 5.02 14.13
N ILE A 55 -18.52 3.69 14.29
CA ILE A 55 -19.72 2.87 14.45
C ILE A 55 -20.08 2.87 15.93
N ASP A 56 -21.34 3.18 16.26
CA ASP A 56 -21.80 3.03 17.64
C ASP A 56 -21.90 1.52 17.95
N ILE A 57 -21.44 1.15 19.14
CA ILE A 57 -21.49 -0.22 19.64
C ILE A 57 -22.94 -0.73 19.64
N SER A 58 -23.90 0.17 19.91
CA SER A 58 -25.33 -0.16 19.84
C SER A 58 -25.78 -0.65 18.47
N ASP A 59 -25.28 -0.05 17.38
CA ASP A 59 -25.62 -0.46 16.01
C ASP A 59 -25.11 -1.86 15.70
N ILE A 60 -23.93 -2.20 16.21
CA ILE A 60 -23.34 -3.53 16.07
C ILE A 60 -24.13 -4.55 16.90
N MET A 61 -24.52 -4.17 18.13
CA MET A 61 -25.35 -5.02 18.98
C MET A 61 -26.71 -5.32 18.35
N ASP A 62 -27.34 -4.33 17.71
CA ASP A 62 -28.65 -4.49 17.06
C ASP A 62 -28.55 -5.35 15.81
N PHE A 63 -27.48 -5.22 15.01
CA PHE A 63 -27.22 -6.09 13.87
C PHE A 63 -27.02 -7.55 14.32
N MET A 64 -26.33 -7.80 15.43
CA MET A 64 -26.12 -9.13 15.97
C MET A 64 -27.38 -9.75 16.58
N LYS A 65 -28.23 -8.95 17.23
CA LYS A 65 -29.50 -9.42 17.80
C LYS A 65 -30.55 -9.76 16.72
N SER A 66 -30.45 -9.14 15.52
CA SER A 66 -31.38 -9.37 14.43
C SER A 66 -31.26 -10.77 13.80
N ASP A 67 -30.07 -11.36 13.85
CA ASP A 67 -29.82 -12.74 13.42
C ASP A 67 -29.75 -13.64 14.68
N LYS A 68 -30.58 -14.66 14.76
CA LYS A 68 -30.58 -15.69 15.82
C LYS A 68 -29.28 -16.54 15.78
N LYS A 69 -28.11 -15.93 15.67
CA LYS A 69 -26.84 -16.65 15.66
C LYS A 69 -26.48 -16.96 17.11
N LYS A 70 -26.23 -18.23 17.35
CA LYS A 70 -25.73 -18.77 18.60
C LYS A 70 -24.38 -18.13 18.91
N ASP A 71 -24.13 -17.83 20.19
CA ASP A 71 -22.79 -17.43 20.64
C ASP A 71 -21.78 -18.50 20.24
N ILE A 72 -20.66 -18.07 19.67
CA ILE A 72 -19.58 -18.97 19.24
C ILE A 72 -18.48 -19.11 20.30
N GLY A 73 -18.67 -18.54 21.48
CA GLY A 73 -17.75 -18.60 22.60
C GLY A 73 -16.44 -17.85 22.44
N VAL A 74 -16.33 -16.94 21.46
CA VAL A 74 -15.13 -16.13 21.22
C VAL A 74 -15.30 -14.72 21.77
N ASP A 75 -14.30 -14.22 22.52
CA ASP A 75 -14.27 -12.82 22.98
C ASP A 75 -13.75 -11.91 21.84
N LEU A 76 -14.68 -11.42 21.06
CA LEU A 76 -14.39 -10.62 19.87
C LEU A 76 -13.94 -9.18 20.18
N LEU A 77 -13.97 -8.75 21.44
CA LEU A 77 -13.48 -7.43 21.87
C LEU A 77 -12.06 -7.45 22.39
N SER A 78 -11.57 -8.61 22.72
CA SER A 78 -10.15 -8.77 22.99
C SER A 78 -9.38 -8.71 21.68
N PRO A 79 -8.16 -8.15 21.68
CA PRO A 79 -7.30 -8.18 20.50
C PRO A 79 -7.09 -9.61 20.01
N MET A 80 -7.11 -9.78 18.69
CA MET A 80 -6.76 -11.03 18.02
C MET A 80 -5.36 -10.93 17.47
N TYR A 81 -4.65 -12.04 17.53
CA TYR A 81 -3.27 -12.12 17.07
C TYR A 81 -3.15 -13.14 15.97
N GLY A 82 -2.37 -12.79 14.94
CA GLY A 82 -1.88 -13.73 13.95
C GLY A 82 -0.37 -13.80 14.00
N PHE A 83 0.22 -14.93 13.66
CA PHE A 83 1.66 -14.99 13.47
C PHE A 83 2.04 -16.04 12.43
N LEU A 84 3.18 -15.82 11.78
CA LEU A 84 3.82 -16.81 10.94
C LEU A 84 4.93 -17.47 11.77
N SER A 85 4.80 -18.77 12.02
CA SER A 85 5.80 -19.50 12.79
C SER A 85 7.12 -19.61 12.02
N ASN A 86 8.19 -20.01 12.71
CA ASN A 86 9.48 -20.26 12.09
C ASN A 86 9.40 -21.41 11.04
N GLU A 87 8.52 -22.37 11.26
CA GLU A 87 8.22 -23.46 10.31
C GLU A 87 7.31 -23.03 9.14
N SER A 88 6.93 -21.73 9.09
CA SER A 88 6.09 -21.13 8.05
C SER A 88 4.62 -21.57 8.08
N TYR A 89 4.09 -21.96 9.26
CA TYR A 89 2.66 -22.13 9.46
C TYR A 89 2.01 -20.82 9.87
N LEU A 90 0.84 -20.55 9.27
CA LEU A 90 0.01 -19.43 9.68
C LEU A 90 -0.77 -19.83 10.96
N CYS A 91 -0.64 -19.01 11.98
CA CYS A 91 -1.27 -19.21 13.26
C CYS A 91 -2.19 -18.03 13.60
N GLY A 92 -3.31 -18.33 14.28
CA GLY A 92 -4.25 -17.34 14.82
C GLY A 92 -4.50 -17.59 16.28
N VAL A 93 -4.54 -16.53 17.10
CA VAL A 93 -4.83 -16.61 18.53
C VAL A 93 -5.98 -15.69 18.87
N MET A 94 -6.95 -16.20 19.61
CA MET A 94 -8.12 -15.45 20.05
C MET A 94 -8.48 -15.77 21.48
N ALA A 95 -9.06 -14.79 22.18
CA ALA A 95 -9.61 -14.99 23.50
C ALA A 95 -10.97 -15.67 23.42
N LEU A 96 -11.28 -16.52 24.40
CA LEU A 96 -12.57 -17.15 24.52
C LEU A 96 -13.39 -16.45 25.63
N SER A 97 -14.67 -16.20 25.34
CA SER A 97 -15.68 -15.77 26.29
C SER A 97 -16.26 -16.98 27.02
N ASP A 98 -16.47 -18.08 26.29
CA ASP A 98 -16.98 -19.36 26.79
C ASP A 98 -16.37 -20.52 25.98
N ALA A 99 -15.62 -21.40 26.63
CA ALA A 99 -14.95 -22.52 25.98
C ALA A 99 -15.90 -23.69 25.64
N ASP A 100 -17.02 -23.80 26.34
CA ASP A 100 -18.00 -24.86 26.07
C ASP A 100 -18.85 -24.50 24.84
N ASP A 101 -19.26 -23.24 24.72
CA ASP A 101 -19.90 -22.73 23.50
C ASP A 101 -18.96 -22.85 22.28
N PHE A 102 -17.66 -22.55 22.45
CA PHE A 102 -16.66 -22.72 21.40
C PHE A 102 -16.50 -24.18 20.97
N GLU A 103 -16.50 -25.13 21.95
CA GLU A 103 -16.45 -26.57 21.67
C GLU A 103 -17.69 -27.03 20.93
N GLU A 104 -18.86 -26.50 21.29
CA GLU A 104 -20.13 -26.90 20.68
C GLU A 104 -20.17 -26.58 19.19
N VAL A 105 -19.51 -25.49 18.74
CA VAL A 105 -19.37 -25.16 17.31
C VAL A 105 -18.72 -26.30 16.51
N PHE A 106 -17.73 -26.98 17.09
CA PHE A 106 -17.10 -28.14 16.44
C PHE A 106 -18.01 -29.35 16.43
N LYS A 107 -18.70 -29.64 17.53
CA LYS A 107 -19.63 -30.78 17.65
C LYS A 107 -20.80 -30.66 16.68
N GLU A 108 -21.38 -29.47 16.52
CA GLU A 108 -22.44 -29.17 15.54
C GLU A 108 -22.02 -29.45 14.09
N LYS A 109 -20.73 -29.27 13.80
CA LYS A 109 -20.15 -29.57 12.49
C LYS A 109 -19.67 -31.02 12.33
N GLY A 110 -19.92 -31.86 13.31
CA GLY A 110 -19.48 -33.25 13.31
C GLY A 110 -17.97 -33.44 13.50
N VAL A 111 -17.28 -32.45 14.04
CA VAL A 111 -15.85 -32.50 14.33
C VAL A 111 -15.66 -33.00 15.77
N SER A 112 -14.86 -34.05 15.94
CA SER A 112 -14.53 -34.56 17.28
C SER A 112 -13.56 -33.63 18.01
N VAL A 113 -13.81 -33.40 19.29
CA VAL A 113 -12.91 -32.69 20.20
C VAL A 113 -12.29 -33.68 21.17
N GLU A 114 -10.95 -33.68 21.21
CA GLU A 114 -10.16 -34.56 22.10
C GLU A 114 -9.54 -33.73 23.22
N SER A 115 -9.46 -34.30 24.43
CA SER A 115 -8.76 -33.66 25.57
C SER A 115 -7.41 -34.34 25.78
N GLN A 116 -6.32 -33.57 25.68
CA GLN A 116 -4.95 -34.08 25.87
C GLN A 116 -4.04 -32.99 26.45
N ARG A 117 -3.24 -33.35 27.48
CA ARG A 117 -2.24 -32.46 28.10
C ARG A 117 -2.83 -31.15 28.67
N GLY A 118 -4.06 -31.16 29.15
CA GLY A 118 -4.71 -29.99 29.72
C GLY A 118 -5.34 -29.05 28.69
N PHE A 119 -5.32 -29.40 27.39
CA PHE A 119 -5.95 -28.66 26.33
C PHE A 119 -6.98 -29.51 25.58
N LYS A 120 -7.97 -28.82 24.96
CA LYS A 120 -8.92 -29.40 24.03
C LYS A 120 -8.40 -29.24 22.61
N TRP A 121 -8.60 -30.24 21.74
CA TRP A 121 -8.07 -30.31 20.39
C TRP A 121 -9.16 -30.63 19.37
N ALA A 122 -9.19 -29.90 18.29
CA ALA A 122 -10.02 -30.17 17.12
C ALA A 122 -9.20 -30.12 15.84
N TYR A 123 -9.56 -30.93 14.85
CA TYR A 123 -8.95 -30.88 13.52
C TYR A 123 -10.04 -30.89 12.45
N SER A 124 -10.05 -29.89 11.59
CA SER A 124 -11.00 -29.77 10.48
C SER A 124 -10.44 -28.89 9.38
N ASN A 125 -10.76 -29.18 8.14
CA ASN A 125 -10.42 -28.35 6.97
C ASN A 125 -8.94 -27.94 6.90
N GLN A 126 -8.02 -28.88 7.17
CA GLN A 126 -6.58 -28.63 7.20
C GLN A 126 -6.15 -27.61 8.27
N MET A 127 -6.93 -27.46 9.32
CA MET A 127 -6.58 -26.64 10.46
C MET A 127 -6.65 -27.48 11.75
N ILE A 128 -5.65 -27.32 12.62
CA ILE A 128 -5.67 -27.82 13.98
C ILE A 128 -5.95 -26.65 14.93
N VAL A 129 -6.79 -26.90 15.91
CA VAL A 129 -7.15 -25.95 16.96
C VAL A 129 -6.79 -26.55 18.30
N CYS A 130 -6.09 -25.76 19.13
CA CYS A 130 -5.76 -26.05 20.51
C CYS A 130 -6.37 -24.97 21.39
N PHE A 131 -7.16 -25.34 22.41
CA PHE A 131 -7.78 -24.31 23.25
C PHE A 131 -7.90 -24.77 24.72
N ASP A 132 -7.96 -23.77 25.60
CA ASP A 132 -8.27 -23.89 27.02
C ASP A 132 -9.51 -23.04 27.36
N ASP A 133 -9.78 -22.80 28.66
CA ASP A 133 -10.93 -22.01 29.09
C ASP A 133 -10.84 -20.51 28.76
N LYS A 134 -9.70 -20.00 28.25
CA LYS A 134 -9.44 -18.57 28.10
C LYS A 134 -9.06 -18.18 26.69
N LYS A 135 -8.42 -19.07 25.92
CA LYS A 135 -7.84 -18.74 24.61
C LYS A 135 -7.81 -19.95 23.67
N ALA A 136 -7.82 -19.69 22.39
CA ALA A 136 -7.68 -20.68 21.34
C ALA A 136 -6.53 -20.30 20.40
N LEU A 137 -5.74 -21.29 20.01
CA LEU A 137 -4.67 -21.23 19.02
C LEU A 137 -5.06 -22.09 17.82
N LEU A 138 -5.14 -21.47 16.64
CA LEU A 138 -5.38 -22.13 15.37
C LEU A 138 -4.07 -22.19 14.58
N LEU A 139 -3.85 -23.28 13.87
CA LEU A 139 -2.68 -23.46 12.99
C LEU A 139 -3.11 -24.15 11.69
N GLY A 140 -2.68 -23.61 10.56
CA GLY A 140 -2.94 -24.18 9.24
C GLY A 140 -2.49 -23.27 8.07
N PRO A 141 -2.59 -23.76 6.82
CA PRO A 141 -3.05 -25.13 6.45
C PRO A 141 -2.02 -26.20 6.80
N ILE A 142 -2.49 -27.33 7.31
CA ILE A 142 -1.65 -28.46 7.75
C ILE A 142 -2.33 -29.79 7.47
N SER A 143 -1.59 -30.82 7.11
CA SER A 143 -2.12 -32.18 6.97
C SER A 143 -2.43 -32.79 8.36
N GLN A 144 -3.33 -33.80 8.40
CA GLN A 144 -3.66 -34.48 9.65
C GLN A 144 -2.44 -35.14 10.31
N THR A 145 -1.54 -35.71 9.53
CA THR A 145 -0.31 -36.35 10.04
C THR A 145 0.63 -35.31 10.67
N GLU A 146 0.86 -34.22 9.97
CA GLU A 146 1.72 -33.12 10.46
C GLU A 146 1.11 -32.42 11.68
N SER A 147 -0.22 -32.35 11.76
CA SER A 147 -0.91 -31.72 12.90
C SER A 147 -0.56 -32.41 14.23
N HIS A 148 -0.40 -33.74 14.23
CA HIS A 148 0.05 -34.49 15.40
C HIS A 148 1.47 -34.13 15.82
N ASN A 149 2.36 -33.88 14.86
CA ASN A 149 3.74 -33.51 15.12
C ASN A 149 3.84 -32.08 15.69
N MET A 150 2.89 -31.19 15.34
CA MET A 150 2.86 -29.83 15.84
C MET A 150 2.24 -29.66 17.23
N ARG A 151 1.48 -30.64 17.73
CA ARG A 151 0.85 -30.57 19.07
C ARG A 151 1.83 -30.21 20.20
N PRO A 152 3.04 -30.80 20.31
CA PRO A 152 4.00 -30.41 21.35
C PRO A 152 4.40 -28.93 21.27
N ARG A 153 4.61 -28.42 20.06
CA ARG A 153 4.99 -27.02 19.84
C ARG A 153 3.84 -26.06 20.20
N MET A 154 2.61 -26.41 19.80
CA MET A 154 1.42 -25.64 20.17
C MET A 154 1.19 -25.63 21.71
N VAL A 155 1.43 -26.74 22.42
CA VAL A 155 1.38 -26.79 23.90
C VAL A 155 2.43 -25.85 24.48
N GLU A 156 3.65 -25.84 23.96
CA GLU A 156 4.70 -24.94 24.41
C GLU A 156 4.25 -23.47 24.27
N TRP A 157 3.75 -23.06 23.10
CA TRP A 157 3.24 -21.70 22.86
C TRP A 157 2.07 -21.34 23.77
N MET A 158 1.09 -22.23 23.89
CA MET A 158 -0.09 -22.03 24.75
C MET A 158 0.25 -21.93 26.26
N SER A 159 1.34 -22.56 26.70
CA SER A 159 1.79 -22.56 28.07
C SER A 159 2.71 -21.39 28.44
N GLN A 160 3.09 -20.55 27.52
CA GLN A 160 3.95 -19.39 27.80
C GLN A 160 3.23 -18.40 28.73
N SER A 161 3.98 -17.83 29.65
CA SER A 161 3.49 -16.80 30.60
C SER A 161 3.69 -15.38 30.12
N SER A 162 4.57 -15.20 29.11
CA SER A 162 4.84 -13.93 28.43
C SER A 162 5.55 -14.17 27.10
N SER A 163 5.18 -13.43 26.07
CA SER A 163 5.93 -13.41 24.81
C SER A 163 7.17 -12.53 24.91
N LYS A 164 8.26 -12.99 24.32
CA LYS A 164 9.51 -12.21 24.12
C LYS A 164 9.72 -11.79 22.68
N SER A 165 8.70 -11.92 21.83
CA SER A 165 8.80 -11.60 20.42
C SER A 165 9.06 -10.10 20.19
N PRO A 166 10.16 -9.71 19.52
CA PRO A 166 10.42 -8.32 19.16
C PRO A 166 9.38 -7.80 18.16
N LEU A 167 8.89 -8.67 17.25
CA LEU A 167 7.86 -8.30 16.28
C LEU A 167 6.52 -7.99 16.98
N LEU A 168 6.14 -8.75 17.99
CA LEU A 168 4.95 -8.43 18.79
C LEU A 168 5.12 -7.07 19.48
N SER A 169 6.29 -6.81 20.05
CA SER A 169 6.57 -5.54 20.72
C SER A 169 6.52 -4.36 19.75
N SER A 170 6.94 -4.55 18.50
CA SER A 170 6.85 -3.55 17.45
C SER A 170 5.39 -3.34 17.00
N ALA A 171 4.65 -4.42 16.75
CA ALA A 171 3.25 -4.34 16.35
C ALA A 171 2.36 -3.68 17.43
N LEU A 172 2.62 -3.91 18.71
CA LEU A 172 1.87 -3.29 19.82
C LEU A 172 2.20 -1.80 20.06
N LYS A 173 3.26 -1.25 19.46
CA LYS A 173 3.57 0.19 19.53
C LYS A 173 2.79 1.01 18.50
N GLN A 174 2.24 0.36 17.48
CA GLN A 174 1.46 0.99 16.44
C GLN A 174 0.03 1.28 16.96
N GLU A 175 -0.63 2.29 16.40
CA GLU A 175 -1.95 2.76 16.83
C GLU A 175 -3.09 2.38 15.86
N GLY A 176 -2.79 1.62 14.80
CA GLY A 176 -3.74 1.19 13.79
C GLY A 176 -4.75 0.16 14.29
N ALA A 177 -5.83 0.02 13.57
CA ALA A 177 -6.82 -1.03 13.81
C ALA A 177 -6.27 -2.44 13.50
N LEU A 178 -5.39 -2.52 12.51
CA LEU A 178 -4.62 -3.70 12.13
C LEU A 178 -3.16 -3.32 12.03
N CYS A 179 -2.31 -3.98 12.81
CA CYS A 179 -0.87 -3.77 12.84
C CYS A 179 -0.15 -5.06 12.47
N LEU A 180 0.82 -4.99 11.59
CA LEU A 180 1.64 -6.11 11.16
C LEU A 180 3.11 -5.74 11.33
N SER A 181 3.87 -6.61 11.99
CA SER A 181 5.34 -6.51 12.01
C SER A 181 5.90 -7.81 11.47
N SER A 182 6.79 -7.72 10.47
CA SER A 182 7.35 -8.89 9.82
C SER A 182 8.83 -8.71 9.48
N LYS A 183 9.56 -9.81 9.36
CA LYS A 183 10.87 -9.81 8.75
C LYS A 183 10.74 -9.64 7.23
N MET A 184 11.62 -8.87 6.60
CA MET A 184 11.62 -8.69 5.15
C MET A 184 11.78 -10.01 4.39
N SER A 185 12.44 -11.00 4.97
CA SER A 185 12.60 -12.34 4.40
C SER A 185 11.30 -13.12 4.17
N VAL A 186 10.18 -12.66 4.76
CA VAL A 186 8.84 -13.24 4.54
C VAL A 186 8.26 -12.87 3.18
N LEU A 187 8.73 -11.75 2.58
CA LEU A 187 8.26 -11.31 1.28
C LEU A 187 8.63 -12.33 0.19
N PRO A 188 7.75 -12.55 -0.81
CA PRO A 188 8.06 -13.43 -1.93
C PRO A 188 9.35 -13.03 -2.63
N SER A 189 10.22 -14.00 -2.89
CA SER A 189 11.54 -13.79 -3.51
C SER A 189 11.47 -13.06 -4.85
N THR A 190 10.39 -13.21 -5.61
CA THR A 190 10.17 -12.51 -6.89
C THR A 190 10.12 -10.99 -6.75
N TYR A 191 9.51 -10.47 -5.69
CA TYR A 191 9.50 -9.03 -5.42
C TYR A 191 10.86 -8.55 -4.93
N MET A 192 11.50 -9.35 -4.08
CA MET A 192 12.80 -9.02 -3.51
C MET A 192 13.92 -9.06 -4.55
N GLN A 193 13.95 -10.04 -5.47
CA GLN A 193 14.97 -10.12 -6.50
C GLN A 193 14.99 -8.86 -7.37
N THR A 194 13.82 -8.31 -7.70
CA THR A 194 13.75 -7.07 -8.49
C THR A 194 14.30 -5.87 -7.71
N ALA A 195 14.01 -5.75 -6.42
CA ALA A 195 14.52 -4.67 -5.58
C ALA A 195 16.03 -4.82 -5.28
N LEU A 196 16.48 -6.05 -4.99
CA LEU A 196 17.87 -6.36 -4.64
C LEU A 196 18.85 -6.22 -5.82
N GLN A 197 18.37 -6.31 -7.08
CA GLN A 197 19.21 -6.08 -8.27
C GLN A 197 19.85 -4.69 -8.31
N TYR A 198 19.28 -3.73 -7.56
CA TYR A 198 19.77 -2.35 -7.51
C TYR A 198 20.66 -2.06 -6.30
N LEU A 199 20.86 -3.04 -5.44
CA LEU A 199 21.70 -2.89 -4.25
C LEU A 199 23.08 -3.49 -4.52
N ASP A 200 24.12 -2.72 -4.22
CA ASP A 200 25.51 -3.14 -4.47
C ASP A 200 25.97 -4.26 -3.52
N ASN A 201 25.34 -4.41 -2.37
CA ASN A 201 25.67 -5.44 -1.38
C ASN A 201 24.39 -6.20 -0.94
N PRO A 202 24.45 -7.53 -0.87
CA PRO A 202 23.40 -8.31 -0.23
C PRO A 202 23.40 -8.00 1.28
N PHE A 203 22.23 -7.73 1.83
CA PHE A 203 22.02 -7.56 3.27
C PHE A 203 21.18 -8.72 3.83
N ASP A 204 21.26 -8.90 5.15
CA ASP A 204 20.49 -9.93 5.84
C ASP A 204 19.03 -9.47 5.99
N MET A 205 18.13 -10.03 5.16
CA MET A 205 16.71 -9.71 5.18
C MET A 205 16.01 -10.11 6.48
N ASP A 206 16.59 -11.00 7.28
CA ASP A 206 16.05 -11.35 8.60
C ASP A 206 16.28 -10.26 9.65
N LYS A 207 17.16 -9.29 9.35
CA LYS A 207 17.45 -8.12 10.20
C LYS A 207 16.75 -6.85 9.72
N VAL A 208 15.94 -6.92 8.69
CA VAL A 208 15.11 -5.82 8.21
C VAL A 208 13.66 -6.13 8.56
N PHE A 209 13.02 -5.23 9.27
CA PHE A 209 11.66 -5.35 9.75
C PHE A 209 10.74 -4.40 8.97
N LEU A 210 9.57 -4.91 8.60
CA LEU A 210 8.49 -4.15 8.01
C LEU A 210 7.41 -4.00 9.07
N ASN A 211 7.03 -2.77 9.33
CA ASN A 211 5.96 -2.44 10.28
C ASN A 211 4.83 -1.77 9.49
N ASP A 212 3.74 -2.48 9.29
CA ASP A 212 2.58 -2.03 8.55
C ASP A 212 1.43 -1.73 9.50
N GLU A 213 0.83 -0.56 9.35
CA GLU A 213 -0.28 -0.09 10.15
C GLU A 213 -1.45 0.29 9.24
N LEU A 214 -2.59 -0.39 9.40
CA LEU A 214 -3.83 -0.01 8.74
C LEU A 214 -4.69 0.83 9.68
N SER A 215 -4.93 2.07 9.29
CA SER A 215 -5.79 3.01 9.98
C SER A 215 -7.02 3.35 9.14
N ILE A 216 -8.17 3.46 9.80
CA ILE A 216 -9.42 3.90 9.19
C ILE A 216 -9.65 5.34 9.63
N LYS A 217 -9.73 6.26 8.66
CA LYS A 217 -10.10 7.66 8.87
C LYS A 217 -11.53 7.88 8.38
N GLU A 218 -12.10 9.05 8.66
CA GLU A 218 -13.48 9.38 8.27
C GLU A 218 -13.77 9.05 6.79
N LYS A 219 -12.86 9.41 5.88
CA LYS A 219 -13.02 9.22 4.44
C LYS A 219 -11.89 8.46 3.76
N SER A 220 -11.05 7.76 4.50
CA SER A 220 -9.97 6.99 3.88
C SER A 220 -9.52 5.79 4.69
N LEU A 221 -8.97 4.82 3.97
CA LEU A 221 -8.17 3.72 4.50
C LEU A 221 -6.71 4.06 4.25
N LEU A 222 -5.92 4.13 5.31
CA LEU A 222 -4.49 4.43 5.25
C LEU A 222 -3.70 3.21 5.70
N LEU A 223 -2.85 2.70 4.82
CA LEU A 223 -1.81 1.73 5.12
C LEU A 223 -0.47 2.47 5.18
N SER A 224 0.09 2.57 6.37
CA SER A 224 1.42 3.13 6.59
C SER A 224 2.43 2.02 6.81
N THR A 225 3.55 2.06 6.11
CA THR A 225 4.64 1.09 6.19
C THR A 225 5.90 1.79 6.65
N ALA A 226 6.53 1.30 7.72
CA ALA A 226 7.85 1.69 8.17
C ALA A 226 8.84 0.53 8.00
N VAL A 227 10.00 0.81 7.42
CA VAL A 227 11.11 -0.15 7.30
C VAL A 227 12.13 0.15 8.39
N GLU A 228 12.40 -0.81 9.25
CA GLU A 228 13.35 -0.67 10.35
C GLU A 228 14.50 -1.67 10.21
N SER A 229 15.72 -1.24 10.46
CA SER A 229 16.90 -2.11 10.51
C SER A 229 18.00 -1.50 11.37
N ASP A 230 18.70 -2.36 12.10
CA ASP A 230 19.91 -1.97 12.81
C ASP A 230 21.18 -2.11 11.95
N GLU A 231 21.08 -2.70 10.75
CA GLU A 231 22.18 -2.88 9.82
C GLU A 231 22.70 -1.53 9.29
N ASP A 232 24.01 -1.28 9.46
CA ASP A 232 24.63 -0.04 9.01
C ASP A 232 24.56 0.13 7.49
N ASP A 233 24.61 -0.96 6.73
CA ASP A 233 24.49 -0.95 5.27
C ASP A 233 23.12 -0.41 4.83
N ILE A 234 22.03 -0.77 5.51
CA ILE A 234 20.69 -0.25 5.25
C ILE A 234 20.61 1.23 5.58
N LYS A 235 21.13 1.65 6.75
CA LYS A 235 21.18 3.06 7.15
C LYS A 235 22.00 3.91 6.17
N SER A 236 23.08 3.35 5.64
CA SER A 236 23.94 4.03 4.66
C SER A 236 23.25 4.30 3.33
N LEU A 237 22.26 3.46 2.93
CA LEU A 237 21.46 3.67 1.71
C LEU A 237 20.77 5.04 1.73
N VAL A 238 20.22 5.46 2.87
CA VAL A 238 19.59 6.79 3.01
C VAL A 238 20.59 7.89 2.70
N THR A 239 21.80 7.79 3.25
CA THR A 239 22.83 8.79 3.01
C THR A 239 23.29 8.80 1.55
N LYS A 240 23.38 7.61 0.92
CA LYS A 240 23.78 7.44 -0.47
C LYS A 240 22.76 8.03 -1.45
N TYR A 241 21.46 7.83 -1.17
CA TYR A 241 20.39 8.21 -2.09
C TYR A 241 19.68 9.52 -1.73
N LYS A 242 20.02 10.18 -0.62
CA LYS A 242 19.37 11.43 -0.16
C LYS A 242 19.35 12.56 -1.18
N ASP A 243 20.31 12.57 -2.12
CA ASP A 243 20.38 13.56 -3.19
C ASP A 243 19.78 13.07 -4.51
N VAL A 244 19.39 11.80 -4.59
CA VAL A 244 18.70 11.24 -5.76
C VAL A 244 17.22 11.58 -5.69
N LEU A 245 16.57 11.32 -4.53
CA LEU A 245 15.22 11.77 -4.25
C LEU A 245 15.25 12.68 -3.01
N ARG A 246 14.73 13.89 -3.16
CA ARG A 246 14.68 14.93 -2.14
C ARG A 246 13.22 15.29 -1.83
N PRO A 247 12.95 15.98 -0.72
CA PRO A 247 11.60 16.45 -0.41
C PRO A 247 11.06 17.38 -1.48
N ILE A 248 9.84 17.12 -1.96
CA ILE A 248 9.09 17.94 -2.91
C ILE A 248 8.82 19.30 -2.27
N GLN A 249 9.11 20.36 -2.97
CA GLN A 249 8.89 21.74 -2.51
C GLN A 249 7.49 22.26 -2.87
N ALA A 250 6.91 21.75 -3.95
CA ALA A 250 5.60 22.11 -4.49
C ALA A 250 5.42 23.62 -4.78
N SER A 251 6.51 24.37 -4.92
CA SER A 251 6.50 25.82 -5.08
C SER A 251 6.25 26.27 -6.50
N GLN A 252 6.68 25.49 -7.48
CA GLN A 252 6.61 25.83 -8.94
C GLN A 252 5.82 24.80 -9.75
N LEU A 253 5.46 23.66 -9.16
CA LEU A 253 4.62 22.67 -9.82
C LEU A 253 3.17 23.18 -9.83
N ARG A 254 2.64 23.37 -11.03
CA ARG A 254 1.22 23.67 -11.23
C ARG A 254 0.62 22.56 -12.07
N SER A 255 -0.46 21.97 -11.56
CA SER A 255 -1.27 21.05 -12.35
C SER A 255 -2.03 21.82 -13.43
N SER A 256 -2.26 21.19 -14.58
CA SER A 256 -3.09 21.76 -15.63
C SER A 256 -4.58 21.61 -15.36
N VAL A 257 -4.96 20.74 -14.43
CA VAL A 257 -6.36 20.46 -14.06
C VAL A 257 -6.51 20.24 -12.54
N ASN A 258 -7.74 20.45 -12.05
CA ASN A 258 -8.05 20.28 -10.62
C ASN A 258 -8.11 18.78 -10.19
N ASN A 259 -8.48 17.90 -11.10
CA ASN A 259 -8.61 16.48 -10.83
C ASN A 259 -8.00 15.67 -11.97
N PRO A 260 -6.67 15.45 -12.00
CA PRO A 260 -6.02 14.59 -12.99
C PRO A 260 -6.45 13.12 -12.84
N LEU A 261 -6.39 12.36 -13.93
CA LEU A 261 -6.52 10.89 -13.88
C LEU A 261 -5.36 10.28 -13.10
N LEU A 262 -4.14 10.76 -13.36
CA LEU A 262 -2.91 10.38 -12.66
C LEU A 262 -2.07 11.63 -12.44
N TRP A 263 -1.52 11.78 -11.26
CA TRP A 263 -0.47 12.75 -10.96
C TRP A 263 0.65 12.05 -10.21
N VAL A 264 1.89 12.26 -10.64
CA VAL A 264 3.10 11.73 -9.99
C VAL A 264 4.08 12.86 -9.82
N GLY A 265 4.67 12.98 -8.63
CA GLY A 265 5.69 14.00 -8.35
C GLY A 265 6.82 13.47 -7.49
N PHE A 266 8.01 14.00 -7.71
CA PHE A 266 9.21 13.79 -6.89
C PHE A 266 10.16 14.99 -7.06
N ASN A 267 11.15 15.09 -6.19
CA ASN A 267 12.22 16.08 -6.33
C ASN A 267 13.56 15.37 -6.49
N THR A 268 14.38 15.84 -7.42
CA THR A 268 15.64 15.18 -7.74
C THR A 268 16.73 16.15 -8.16
N LYS A 269 18.00 15.74 -7.94
CA LYS A 269 19.15 16.26 -8.64
C LYS A 269 19.44 15.34 -9.83
N GLY A 270 19.10 15.78 -11.02
CA GLY A 270 19.07 14.94 -12.20
C GLY A 270 20.42 14.33 -12.58
N ALA A 271 21.56 14.99 -12.25
CA ALA A 271 22.87 14.39 -12.43
C ALA A 271 23.04 13.11 -11.59
N ASN A 272 22.60 13.12 -10.32
CA ASN A 272 22.68 11.96 -9.45
C ASN A 272 21.69 10.87 -9.88
N LEU A 273 20.49 11.27 -10.29
CA LEU A 273 19.50 10.34 -10.86
C LEU A 273 20.05 9.63 -12.10
N LEU A 274 20.70 10.36 -13.01
CA LEU A 274 21.31 9.80 -14.21
C LEU A 274 22.39 8.76 -13.89
N GLU A 275 23.22 9.01 -12.87
CA GLU A 275 24.22 8.05 -12.41
C GLU A 275 23.56 6.75 -11.91
N GLU A 276 22.49 6.85 -11.13
CA GLU A 276 21.76 5.68 -10.64
C GLU A 276 21.06 4.93 -11.79
N LEU A 277 20.39 5.63 -12.71
CA LEU A 277 19.76 5.01 -13.88
C LEU A 277 20.76 4.23 -14.74
N ARG A 278 22.01 4.72 -14.84
CA ARG A 278 23.07 4.06 -15.61
C ARG A 278 23.65 2.80 -14.97
N LYS A 279 23.47 2.58 -13.68
CA LYS A 279 23.85 1.33 -13.00
C LYS A 279 23.00 0.17 -13.48
N ASN A 280 21.72 0.41 -13.79
CA ASN A 280 20.86 -0.60 -14.38
C ASN A 280 21.18 -0.80 -15.87
N SER A 281 21.48 -2.03 -16.28
CA SER A 281 21.87 -2.34 -17.64
C SER A 281 20.80 -2.04 -18.68
N VAL A 282 19.51 -2.28 -18.34
CA VAL A 282 18.36 -2.05 -19.22
C VAL A 282 18.11 -0.56 -19.39
N LEU A 283 18.09 0.20 -18.28
CA LEU A 283 17.90 1.66 -18.31
C LEU A 283 19.07 2.36 -18.99
N ARG A 284 20.29 1.90 -18.76
CA ARG A 284 21.49 2.40 -19.47
C ARG A 284 21.37 2.22 -20.98
N LEU A 285 20.96 1.01 -21.43
CA LEU A 285 20.79 0.75 -22.87
C LEU A 285 19.66 1.61 -23.44
N PHE A 286 18.56 1.77 -22.73
CA PHE A 286 17.46 2.67 -23.12
C PHE A 286 17.96 4.11 -23.27
N LEU A 287 18.69 4.65 -22.28
CA LEU A 287 19.26 5.99 -22.32
C LEU A 287 20.21 6.19 -23.51
N VAL A 288 21.05 5.17 -23.81
CA VAL A 288 21.90 5.21 -25.02
C VAL A 288 21.03 5.35 -26.28
N GLY A 289 19.95 4.58 -26.40
CA GLY A 289 19.01 4.68 -27.53
C GLY A 289 18.35 6.06 -27.62
N VAL A 290 17.91 6.64 -26.52
CA VAL A 290 17.30 7.98 -26.49
C VAL A 290 18.32 9.06 -26.83
N ASN A 291 19.57 8.95 -26.36
CA ASN A 291 20.65 9.91 -26.69
C ASN A 291 21.06 9.89 -28.17
N LEU A 292 20.68 8.86 -28.94
CA LEU A 292 20.85 8.89 -30.40
C LEU A 292 19.85 9.84 -31.11
N CYS A 293 18.79 10.19 -30.41
CA CYS A 293 17.70 11.01 -30.96
C CYS A 293 17.70 12.43 -30.41
N VAL A 294 17.92 12.57 -29.10
CA VAL A 294 17.83 13.80 -28.30
C VAL A 294 18.92 13.82 -27.25
N ASP A 295 19.28 15.01 -26.74
CA ASP A 295 20.30 15.16 -25.69
C ASP A 295 19.76 14.81 -24.30
N ALA A 296 19.29 13.56 -24.13
CA ALA A 296 18.65 13.11 -22.90
C ALA A 296 19.52 13.25 -21.65
N ASP A 297 20.82 13.01 -21.78
CA ASP A 297 21.77 13.18 -20.68
C ASP A 297 21.88 14.65 -20.24
N MET A 298 21.89 15.57 -21.18
CA MET A 298 21.92 17.02 -20.88
C MET A 298 20.59 17.47 -20.26
N MET A 299 19.47 16.94 -20.76
CA MET A 299 18.14 17.21 -20.19
C MET A 299 18.09 16.74 -18.72
N LEU A 300 18.47 15.49 -18.45
CA LEU A 300 18.48 14.96 -17.10
C LEU A 300 19.41 15.73 -16.18
N LYS A 301 20.65 16.05 -16.63
CA LYS A 301 21.60 16.82 -15.83
C LYS A 301 21.14 18.25 -15.53
N ALA A 302 20.30 18.83 -16.37
CA ALA A 302 19.76 20.16 -16.13
C ALA A 302 18.68 20.18 -15.04
N ILE A 303 18.06 19.04 -14.72
CA ILE A 303 17.05 18.95 -13.67
C ILE A 303 17.69 19.15 -12.31
N ASP A 304 17.15 20.09 -11.52
CA ASP A 304 17.49 20.29 -10.11
C ASP A 304 16.27 20.88 -9.40
N GLY A 305 15.42 20.01 -8.90
CA GLY A 305 14.19 20.40 -8.23
C GLY A 305 13.04 19.44 -8.44
N ASP A 306 11.83 19.97 -8.36
CA ASP A 306 10.60 19.21 -8.50
C ASP A 306 10.37 18.76 -9.95
N VAL A 307 9.94 17.51 -10.07
CA VAL A 307 9.50 16.89 -11.34
C VAL A 307 8.08 16.39 -11.13
N CYS A 308 7.20 16.64 -12.09
CA CYS A 308 5.85 16.04 -12.07
C CYS A 308 5.43 15.52 -13.43
N PHE A 309 4.68 14.44 -13.41
CA PHE A 309 3.96 13.89 -14.54
C PHE A 309 2.47 13.87 -14.24
N GLU A 310 1.68 14.36 -15.18
CA GLU A 310 0.23 14.45 -15.09
C GLU A 310 -0.43 13.83 -16.31
N LEU A 311 -1.43 12.99 -16.08
CA LEU A 311 -2.41 12.60 -17.09
C LEU A 311 -3.74 13.27 -16.73
N SER A 312 -4.20 14.21 -17.54
CA SER A 312 -5.55 14.79 -17.35
C SER A 312 -6.63 13.80 -17.76
N ASP A 313 -6.36 13.06 -18.83
CA ASP A 313 -7.08 11.90 -19.35
C ASP A 313 -6.11 10.96 -20.09
N ILE A 314 -6.59 9.90 -20.76
CA ILE A 314 -5.74 8.92 -21.46
C ILE A 314 -4.98 9.49 -22.66
N SER A 315 -5.37 10.64 -23.16
CA SER A 315 -4.78 11.30 -24.35
C SER A 315 -4.03 12.59 -24.04
N SER A 316 -4.24 13.13 -22.84
CA SER A 316 -3.70 14.45 -22.44
C SER A 316 -2.72 14.29 -21.29
N TYR A 317 -1.46 14.55 -21.57
CA TYR A 317 -0.36 14.43 -20.63
C TYR A 317 0.47 15.70 -20.52
N THR A 318 1.12 15.87 -19.37
CA THR A 318 2.07 16.95 -19.11
C THR A 318 3.16 16.44 -18.17
N LEU A 319 4.41 16.55 -18.60
CA LEU A 319 5.61 16.39 -17.78
C LEU A 319 6.21 17.76 -17.54
N LYS A 320 6.56 18.09 -16.31
CA LYS A 320 7.27 19.32 -15.93
C LYS A 320 8.45 18.97 -15.04
N ALA A 321 9.54 19.72 -15.19
CA ALA A 321 10.73 19.57 -14.33
C ALA A 321 11.38 20.95 -14.12
N GLN A 322 11.77 21.25 -12.89
CA GLN A 322 12.61 22.39 -12.60
C GLN A 322 14.01 22.17 -13.14
N VAL A 323 14.55 23.16 -13.86
CA VAL A 323 15.85 23.06 -14.51
C VAL A 323 16.74 24.24 -14.15
N THR A 324 18.04 24.00 -14.05
CA THR A 324 19.04 25.03 -13.76
C THR A 324 19.45 25.81 -15.01
N ASN A 325 19.30 25.23 -16.18
CA ASN A 325 19.64 25.82 -17.48
C ASN A 325 18.81 25.17 -18.59
N GLN A 326 18.90 25.77 -19.78
CA GLN A 326 18.22 25.29 -20.96
C GLN A 326 19.20 24.90 -22.09
N ASP A 327 20.45 24.60 -21.76
CA ASP A 327 21.52 24.34 -22.74
C ASP A 327 21.22 23.12 -23.61
N PHE A 328 20.46 22.16 -23.11
CA PHE A 328 20.00 21.01 -23.89
C PHE A 328 19.10 21.37 -25.08
N LEU A 329 18.52 22.58 -25.13
CA LEU A 329 17.71 23.04 -26.24
C LEU A 329 18.54 23.66 -27.35
N LYS A 330 19.83 23.97 -27.14
CA LYS A 330 20.68 24.65 -28.14
C LYS A 330 20.74 23.91 -29.48
N ASN A 331 20.77 22.58 -29.43
CA ASN A 331 20.85 21.71 -30.59
C ASN A 331 19.50 21.06 -30.94
N ALA A 332 18.39 21.56 -30.39
CA ALA A 332 17.08 20.92 -30.56
C ALA A 332 16.67 20.81 -32.05
N ASN A 333 17.07 21.78 -32.91
CA ASN A 333 16.81 21.71 -34.33
C ASN A 333 17.60 20.59 -35.04
N GLU A 334 18.65 20.07 -34.45
CA GLU A 334 19.49 19.01 -34.99
C GLU A 334 19.05 17.62 -34.50
N TRP A 335 18.08 17.54 -33.60
CA TRP A 335 17.62 16.29 -33.06
C TRP A 335 17.08 15.36 -34.14
N ASN A 336 17.54 14.13 -34.10
CA ASN A 336 17.18 13.13 -35.07
C ASN A 336 15.75 12.61 -34.84
N THR A 337 14.81 13.11 -35.61
CA THR A 337 13.42 12.63 -35.61
C THR A 337 13.23 11.37 -36.48
N GLY A 338 14.28 10.91 -37.17
CA GLY A 338 14.22 9.73 -38.05
C GLY A 338 13.81 8.44 -37.32
N PHE A 339 14.08 8.35 -36.01
CA PHE A 339 13.61 7.25 -35.18
C PHE A 339 12.07 7.22 -35.02
N LEU A 340 11.44 8.39 -35.06
CA LEU A 340 9.98 8.54 -34.96
C LEU A 340 9.25 8.27 -36.28
N GLY A 341 10.01 8.13 -37.40
CA GLY A 341 9.49 7.81 -38.71
C GLY A 341 9.07 9.04 -39.54
N LYS A 342 8.82 8.82 -40.83
CA LYS A 342 8.51 9.90 -41.82
C LYS A 342 7.23 10.70 -41.54
N ASN A 343 6.41 10.26 -40.60
CA ASN A 343 5.11 10.85 -40.26
C ASN A 343 5.20 11.91 -39.16
N TYR A 344 6.39 12.24 -38.69
CA TYR A 344 6.60 13.26 -37.66
C TYR A 344 7.28 14.49 -38.25
N SER A 345 6.82 15.68 -37.88
CA SER A 345 7.45 16.96 -38.23
C SER A 345 7.82 17.70 -36.94
N PHE A 346 9.05 18.19 -36.94
CA PHE A 346 9.59 19.03 -35.88
C PHE A 346 9.54 20.49 -36.31
N LYS A 347 9.04 21.37 -35.43
CA LYS A 347 8.97 22.82 -35.68
C LYS A 347 9.40 23.60 -34.46
N SER A 348 10.25 24.61 -34.65
CA SER A 348 10.51 25.63 -33.65
C SER A 348 9.33 26.61 -33.63
N ILE A 349 8.78 26.87 -32.43
CA ILE A 349 7.77 27.92 -32.21
C ILE A 349 8.49 29.24 -31.94
N ASP A 350 9.48 29.19 -31.05
CA ASP A 350 10.39 30.26 -30.71
C ASP A 350 11.76 29.71 -30.30
N LYS A 351 12.61 30.53 -29.65
CA LYS A 351 13.96 30.12 -29.23
C LYS A 351 13.99 28.98 -28.24
N ASN A 352 12.98 28.89 -27.38
CA ASN A 352 12.93 27.95 -26.25
C ASN A 352 11.77 26.96 -26.32
N ASN A 353 10.90 27.08 -27.34
CA ASN A 353 9.67 26.31 -27.43
C ASN A 353 9.55 25.64 -28.80
N PHE A 354 9.18 24.37 -28.79
CA PHE A 354 9.16 23.49 -29.95
C PHE A 354 7.87 22.68 -30.01
N MET A 355 7.54 22.24 -31.20
CA MET A 355 6.40 21.38 -31.48
C MET A 355 6.84 20.16 -32.26
N LEU A 356 6.46 18.98 -31.81
CA LEU A 356 6.55 17.71 -32.52
C LEU A 356 5.15 17.30 -32.97
N GLN A 357 4.90 17.31 -34.26
CA GLN A 357 3.61 16.92 -34.83
C GLN A 357 3.72 15.53 -35.46
N GLY A 358 2.89 14.61 -35.02
CA GLY A 358 2.74 13.27 -35.56
C GLY A 358 1.35 13.00 -36.11
N VAL A 359 1.08 11.78 -36.55
CA VAL A 359 -0.24 11.39 -37.02
C VAL A 359 -1.22 11.33 -35.85
N GLY A 360 -2.12 12.30 -35.78
CA GLY A 360 -3.15 12.39 -34.77
C GLY A 360 -2.72 12.95 -33.42
N ASN A 361 -1.42 13.22 -33.20
CA ASN A 361 -0.90 13.74 -31.94
C ASN A 361 0.07 14.91 -32.18
N THR A 362 -0.08 15.94 -31.35
CA THR A 362 0.88 17.06 -31.29
C THR A 362 1.42 17.15 -29.86
N THR A 363 2.74 17.25 -29.75
CA THR A 363 3.43 17.40 -28.48
C THR A 363 4.21 18.69 -28.48
N PHE A 364 4.12 19.46 -27.43
CA PHE A 364 4.85 20.70 -27.21
C PHE A 364 5.90 20.46 -26.13
N PHE A 365 7.09 21.02 -26.30
CA PHE A 365 8.14 20.97 -25.32
C PHE A 365 9.02 22.19 -25.35
N GLY A 366 9.65 22.47 -24.24
CA GLY A 366 10.49 23.66 -24.11
C GLY A 366 10.82 23.97 -22.65
N VAL A 367 11.24 25.22 -22.42
CA VAL A 367 11.54 25.75 -21.09
C VAL A 367 10.92 27.14 -20.94
N ASN A 368 10.10 27.30 -19.90
CA ASN A 368 9.52 28.56 -19.47
C ASN A 368 9.83 28.80 -18.00
N ASP A 369 10.39 29.95 -17.62
CA ASP A 369 10.68 30.34 -16.23
C ASP A 369 11.44 29.24 -15.42
N ASN A 370 12.48 28.65 -16.03
CA ASN A 370 13.25 27.53 -15.46
C ASN A 370 12.44 26.24 -15.20
N VAL A 371 11.29 26.09 -15.85
CA VAL A 371 10.54 24.85 -15.88
C VAL A 371 10.57 24.28 -17.30
N ALA A 372 11.24 23.16 -17.47
CA ALA A 372 11.14 22.34 -18.67
C ALA A 372 9.78 21.66 -18.69
N TYR A 373 9.16 21.59 -19.87
CA TYR A 373 7.88 20.92 -20.06
C TYR A 373 7.85 20.05 -21.32
N PHE A 374 7.02 19.01 -21.27
CA PHE A 374 6.69 18.14 -22.37
C PHE A 374 5.20 17.80 -22.26
N THR A 375 4.38 18.26 -23.21
CA THR A 375 2.92 18.23 -23.05
C THR A 375 2.18 18.06 -24.36
N SER A 376 1.02 17.41 -24.31
CA SER A 376 0.04 17.42 -25.41
C SER A 376 -0.85 18.67 -25.42
N ASN A 377 -0.77 19.52 -24.38
CA ASN A 377 -1.63 20.69 -24.22
C ASN A 377 -0.94 21.99 -24.69
N GLN A 378 -1.47 22.63 -25.75
CA GLN A 378 -0.90 23.85 -26.31
C GLN A 378 -0.94 25.04 -25.34
N HIS A 379 -1.90 25.12 -24.43
CA HIS A 379 -2.01 26.25 -23.48
C HIS A 379 -0.83 26.35 -22.51
N VAL A 380 -0.11 25.27 -22.27
CA VAL A 380 1.09 25.27 -21.41
C VAL A 380 2.24 26.09 -22.05
N THR A 381 2.27 26.23 -23.38
CA THR A 381 3.33 26.94 -24.11
C THR A 381 3.24 28.47 -23.97
N ASN A 382 2.05 29.00 -23.68
CA ASN A 382 1.78 30.44 -23.75
C ASN A 382 1.97 31.18 -22.43
N ASN A 383 2.55 30.53 -21.38
CA ASN A 383 2.58 31.10 -20.01
C ASN A 383 1.21 31.65 -19.57
N GLU A 384 0.12 31.22 -20.20
CA GLU A 384 -1.20 31.55 -19.74
C GLU A 384 -1.30 31.02 -18.32
N ARG A 385 -1.13 31.90 -17.35
CA ARG A 385 -1.47 31.66 -15.98
C ARG A 385 -2.95 31.26 -16.02
N SER A 386 -3.22 29.96 -15.97
CA SER A 386 -4.55 29.55 -15.58
C SER A 386 -4.72 30.14 -14.18
N ASP A 387 -5.38 31.28 -14.09
CA ASP A 387 -5.70 32.00 -12.85
C ASP A 387 -6.69 31.21 -11.97
N THR A 388 -6.82 29.91 -12.22
CA THR A 388 -7.54 29.05 -11.30
C THR A 388 -6.69 28.87 -10.05
N SER A 389 -7.02 29.64 -9.03
CA SER A 389 -6.47 29.55 -7.66
C SER A 389 -6.52 28.10 -7.13
N ASP A 390 -7.40 27.27 -7.66
CA ASP A 390 -7.59 25.88 -7.33
C ASP A 390 -7.06 24.96 -8.46
N ASN A 391 -5.89 24.38 -8.25
CA ASN A 391 -5.40 23.27 -9.07
C ASN A 391 -5.03 22.11 -8.13
N PHE A 392 -4.83 20.90 -8.71
CA PHE A 392 -4.55 19.70 -7.94
C PHE A 392 -3.42 19.86 -6.93
N VAL A 393 -2.30 20.47 -7.35
CA VAL A 393 -1.14 20.67 -6.47
C VAL A 393 -1.44 21.66 -5.35
N THR A 394 -2.17 22.73 -5.62
CA THR A 394 -2.53 23.73 -4.61
C THR A 394 -3.48 23.14 -3.57
N SER A 395 -4.49 22.39 -4.02
CA SER A 395 -5.48 21.77 -3.14
C SER A 395 -4.90 20.65 -2.28
N ASN A 396 -3.87 19.92 -2.77
CA ASN A 396 -3.22 18.81 -2.07
C ASN A 396 -1.81 19.17 -1.57
N LYS A 397 -1.46 20.45 -1.51
CA LYS A 397 -0.12 20.90 -1.12
C LYS A 397 0.35 20.37 0.24
N PRO A 398 -0.48 20.32 1.30
CA PRO A 398 -0.06 19.78 2.59
C PRO A 398 0.33 18.30 2.54
N GLU A 399 -0.28 17.53 1.62
CA GLU A 399 -0.03 16.10 1.46
C GLU A 399 1.19 15.83 0.57
N ILE A 400 1.46 16.70 -0.41
CA ILE A 400 2.54 16.58 -1.39
C ILE A 400 3.86 17.12 -0.86
N GLN A 401 3.82 18.29 -0.22
CA GLN A 401 5.02 19.00 0.22
C GLN A 401 5.76 18.21 1.31
N GLY A 402 7.06 18.09 1.16
CA GLY A 402 7.92 17.37 2.10
C GLY A 402 8.03 15.86 1.84
N LYS A 403 7.18 15.28 0.98
CA LYS A 403 7.34 13.88 0.52
C LYS A 403 8.48 13.79 -0.49
N ILE A 404 9.23 12.68 -0.50
CA ILE A 404 10.25 12.42 -1.54
C ILE A 404 9.61 11.88 -2.83
N PHE A 405 8.43 11.27 -2.71
CA PHE A 405 7.61 10.75 -3.79
C PHE A 405 6.13 10.89 -3.45
N TYR A 406 5.31 11.23 -4.43
CA TYR A 406 3.86 11.27 -4.31
C TYR A 406 3.21 10.89 -5.63
N ALA A 407 2.28 9.96 -5.61
CA ALA A 407 1.49 9.57 -6.76
C ALA A 407 0.01 9.47 -6.37
N SER A 408 -0.88 9.96 -7.22
CA SER A 408 -2.32 9.93 -6.99
C SER A 408 -3.06 9.57 -8.27
N VAL A 409 -3.98 8.60 -8.16
CA VAL A 409 -4.84 8.14 -9.25
C VAL A 409 -6.30 8.43 -8.89
N SER A 410 -7.04 9.10 -9.77
CA SER A 410 -8.48 9.24 -9.63
C SER A 410 -9.18 7.93 -9.98
N VAL A 411 -9.63 7.19 -8.97
CA VAL A 411 -10.29 5.89 -9.13
C VAL A 411 -11.58 6.04 -9.93
N ASN A 412 -12.34 7.10 -9.68
CA ASN A 412 -13.57 7.41 -10.39
C ASN A 412 -13.35 7.66 -11.90
N LYS A 413 -12.30 8.41 -12.27
CA LYS A 413 -11.96 8.61 -13.67
C LYS A 413 -11.46 7.32 -14.32
N LEU A 414 -10.63 6.56 -13.60
CA LEU A 414 -10.11 5.27 -14.06
C LEU A 414 -11.24 4.29 -14.35
N ALA A 415 -12.23 4.18 -13.45
CA ALA A 415 -13.38 3.30 -13.58
C ALA A 415 -14.25 3.64 -14.82
N ARG A 416 -14.28 4.90 -15.24
CA ARG A 416 -15.04 5.38 -16.41
C ARG A 416 -14.34 5.15 -17.75
N LEU A 417 -13.10 4.69 -17.75
CA LEU A 417 -12.40 4.39 -19.01
C LEU A 417 -13.10 3.22 -19.75
N PRO A 418 -13.27 3.30 -21.09
CA PRO A 418 -13.98 2.27 -21.85
C PRO A 418 -13.44 0.85 -21.66
N LYS A 419 -12.11 0.70 -21.56
CA LYS A 419 -11.49 -0.61 -21.29
C LYS A 419 -11.83 -1.14 -19.90
N MET A 420 -11.88 -0.28 -18.90
CA MET A 420 -12.25 -0.66 -17.53
C MET A 420 -13.72 -1.02 -17.47
N GLN A 421 -14.59 -0.25 -18.12
CA GLN A 421 -16.02 -0.55 -18.18
C GLN A 421 -16.31 -1.90 -18.87
N ASN A 422 -15.57 -2.24 -19.91
CA ASN A 422 -15.66 -3.55 -20.57
C ASN A 422 -15.20 -4.71 -19.65
N MET A 423 -14.29 -4.47 -18.71
CA MET A 423 -13.85 -5.46 -17.70
C MET A 423 -14.83 -5.59 -16.53
N LEU A 424 -15.60 -4.55 -16.29
CA LEU A 424 -16.56 -4.44 -15.17
C LEU A 424 -17.98 -4.87 -15.56
N ASN A 425 -18.12 -5.74 -16.56
CA ASN A 425 -19.41 -6.25 -17.08
C ASN A 425 -20.41 -6.60 -15.98
N ASP A 426 -21.69 -6.72 -16.35
CA ASP A 426 -22.88 -6.90 -15.48
C ASP A 426 -22.76 -7.91 -14.33
N ASP A 427 -21.85 -8.88 -14.43
CA ASP A 427 -21.58 -9.87 -13.37
C ASP A 427 -20.87 -9.29 -12.13
N ASN A 428 -20.34 -8.06 -12.19
CA ASN A 428 -19.57 -7.42 -11.12
C ASN A 428 -20.24 -6.16 -10.54
N LYS A 429 -21.57 -6.17 -10.38
CA LYS A 429 -22.33 -5.02 -9.85
C LYS A 429 -21.76 -4.47 -8.52
N LYS A 430 -21.34 -5.34 -7.61
CA LYS A 430 -20.73 -4.91 -6.33
C LYS A 430 -19.41 -4.17 -6.52
N LEU A 431 -18.58 -4.61 -7.47
CA LEU A 431 -17.31 -3.94 -7.79
C LEU A 431 -17.55 -2.55 -8.41
N ASN A 432 -18.57 -2.41 -9.26
CA ASN A 432 -18.95 -1.12 -9.84
C ASN A 432 -19.40 -0.13 -8.76
N VAL A 433 -20.28 -0.57 -7.83
CA VAL A 433 -20.72 0.22 -6.69
C VAL A 433 -19.51 0.63 -5.81
N PHE A 434 -18.57 -0.28 -5.60
CA PHE A 434 -17.35 -0.01 -4.86
C PHE A 434 -16.51 1.08 -5.55
N LEU A 435 -16.22 0.94 -6.84
CA LEU A 435 -15.39 1.89 -7.59
C LEU A 435 -16.04 3.28 -7.74
N ASP A 436 -17.36 3.33 -7.84
CA ASP A 436 -18.10 4.60 -7.92
C ASP A 436 -18.00 5.43 -6.63
N LYS A 437 -17.82 4.78 -5.49
CA LYS A 437 -17.67 5.44 -4.19
C LYS A 437 -16.24 5.82 -3.85
N MET A 438 -15.27 5.22 -4.52
CA MET A 438 -13.87 5.58 -4.37
C MET A 438 -13.59 6.94 -5.02
N ASP A 439 -12.72 7.72 -4.40
CA ASP A 439 -12.25 8.98 -4.97
C ASP A 439 -10.85 8.82 -5.54
N ARG A 440 -9.87 8.53 -4.68
CA ARG A 440 -8.46 8.47 -5.05
C ARG A 440 -7.76 7.28 -4.43
N PHE A 441 -6.75 6.83 -5.15
CA PHE A 441 -5.71 5.95 -4.64
C PHE A 441 -4.40 6.74 -4.65
N THR A 442 -3.78 6.89 -3.49
CA THR A 442 -2.55 7.68 -3.31
C THR A 442 -1.44 6.80 -2.77
N VAL A 443 -0.24 6.96 -3.30
CA VAL A 443 0.99 6.36 -2.79
C VAL A 443 1.97 7.49 -2.52
N SER A 444 2.53 7.55 -1.32
CA SER A 444 3.52 8.55 -0.98
C SER A 444 4.67 7.96 -0.17
N ALA A 445 5.84 8.61 -0.24
CA ALA A 445 6.98 8.29 0.59
C ALA A 445 7.47 9.57 1.27
N THR A 446 7.57 9.54 2.59
CA THR A 446 8.09 10.67 3.37
C THR A 446 9.62 10.66 3.33
N ASP A 447 10.19 9.48 3.34
CA ASP A 447 11.63 9.20 3.18
C ASP A 447 11.82 7.79 2.59
N TYR A 448 13.03 7.28 2.60
CA TYR A 448 13.35 5.95 2.04
C TYR A 448 12.84 4.77 2.88
N PHE A 449 12.27 5.02 4.06
CA PHE A 449 11.81 3.99 4.98
C PHE A 449 10.34 4.13 5.36
N HIS A 450 9.69 5.25 5.02
CA HIS A 450 8.29 5.49 5.38
C HIS A 450 7.44 5.72 4.14
N TYR A 451 6.48 4.83 3.96
CA TYR A 451 5.56 4.80 2.81
C TYR A 451 4.12 4.80 3.29
N ASP A 452 3.28 5.52 2.58
CA ASP A 452 1.85 5.56 2.82
C ASP A 452 1.10 5.15 1.55
N ILE A 453 0.11 4.27 1.70
CA ILE A 453 -0.87 3.93 0.66
C ILE A 453 -2.23 4.34 1.20
N GLU A 454 -2.91 5.26 0.53
CA GLU A 454 -4.21 5.75 0.96
C GLU A 454 -5.26 5.52 -0.12
N LEU A 455 -6.38 4.94 0.29
CA LEU A 455 -7.58 4.82 -0.53
C LEU A 455 -8.65 5.73 0.05
N SER A 456 -8.94 6.85 -0.61
CA SER A 456 -9.97 7.78 -0.17
C SER A 456 -11.33 7.49 -0.82
N THR A 457 -12.39 7.81 -0.08
CA THR A 457 -13.79 7.64 -0.46
C THR A 457 -14.48 8.99 -0.57
N LYS A 458 -15.54 9.07 -1.38
CA LYS A 458 -16.40 10.26 -1.50
C LYS A 458 -17.30 10.43 -0.29
N GLU A 459 -17.67 9.33 0.33
CA GLU A 459 -18.57 9.24 1.49
C GLU A 459 -17.75 8.83 2.72
N ASP A 460 -18.37 8.91 3.89
CA ASP A 460 -17.80 8.36 5.11
C ASP A 460 -17.52 6.86 4.95
N ILE A 461 -16.35 6.40 5.41
CA ILE A 461 -15.94 5.00 5.27
C ILE A 461 -16.90 4.06 6.05
N SER A 462 -17.47 4.53 7.17
CA SER A 462 -18.43 3.77 7.96
C SER A 462 -19.70 3.49 7.18
N ASP A 463 -20.24 4.47 6.46
CA ASP A 463 -21.43 4.33 5.64
C ASP A 463 -21.16 3.42 4.43
N PHE A 464 -19.96 3.54 3.87
CA PHE A 464 -19.50 2.67 2.79
C PHE A 464 -19.43 1.21 3.25
N ILE A 465 -18.82 0.92 4.40
CA ILE A 465 -18.74 -0.44 4.95
C ILE A 465 -20.13 -1.00 5.27
N LYS A 466 -21.01 -0.21 5.91
CA LYS A 466 -22.41 -0.61 6.18
C LYS A 466 -23.18 -1.01 4.92
N GLN A 467 -22.89 -0.37 3.77
CA GLN A 467 -23.52 -0.72 2.50
C GLN A 467 -22.94 -1.98 1.85
N LEU A 468 -21.64 -2.25 2.02
CA LEU A 468 -21.01 -3.48 1.55
C LEU A 468 -21.49 -4.72 2.33
N LEU A 469 -21.89 -4.54 3.59
CA LEU A 469 -22.38 -5.60 4.47
C LEU A 469 -23.84 -5.96 4.20
N LYS A 470 -24.62 -5.08 3.57
CA LYS A 470 -26.00 -5.33 3.09
C LYS A 470 -26.01 -6.03 1.73
#